data_6075cedcc0ceb0b600b122f78258c2dc
#
_entry.id   6075cedcc0ceb0b600b122f78258c2dc
#
_cell.length_a   1.000
_cell.length_b   1.000
_cell.length_c   1.000
_cell.angle_alpha   90.00
_cell.angle_beta   90.00
_cell.angle_gamma   90.00
#
_symmetry.space_group_name_H-M   'P 1'
#
loop_
_entity.id
_entity.type
_entity.pdbx_description
1 polymer ?
#
loop_
_entity_poly.entity_id
_entity_poly.type
_entity_poly.pdbx_seq_one_letter_code
_entity_poly.pdbx_strand_id
1 'polypeptide(L)'
;MSAPPLKVLISGAGIAGPCFAYWLARTRLRTSITIVERSPTPRVTGQAIDIHGPAIEVVKRMKLLEAIRARYTTEEGTLFLNHAGKPVVQFDAGETFTAEYEILRADLSELFLEATKPFDNIRYKYGDSIASLNQIDDDTCVRVKFASGEEDTFDMVVAADGSTSRTRPMIMTPQSLKRQYDGGKPHTESEMSKHKEDDTNTDFDKTKASFNFLGMYTAFFSIPRRPDDSRMWQIYSLRKGLCVMIRPHRNPATMGAYLSITMPDRGLREPGIDAAMDKGVDATKKMLHDYFDDAGWETKRVLEGMDHADDFYMSGAVQVRLPKWTNRRGVLLGDAAWATFGAGTTLAIGGAYILAGELSKIQSTKDVPRALERYEEVFRPIYAKMDDLIPGFPQVMFPQTAWGIGIRDSVLWFLSKTKVYKLLAMGPGVHWNLPSYEWVDTEKP
;
A
#
# COMPACT_ATOMS: atom_id res chain seq x y z
N MET A 1 -7.91 23.58 -35.36
CA MET A 1 -7.57 23.76 -33.93
C MET A 1 -7.27 22.39 -33.36
N SER A 2 -6.17 22.21 -32.63
CA SER A 2 -5.86 20.91 -31.96
C SER A 2 -6.87 20.67 -30.87
N ALA A 3 -7.32 19.41 -30.68
CA ALA A 3 -8.23 19.02 -29.63
C ALA A 3 -7.69 19.46 -28.25
N PRO A 4 -8.58 19.85 -27.31
CA PRO A 4 -8.15 20.21 -25.96
C PRO A 4 -7.44 19.02 -25.26
N PRO A 5 -6.52 19.27 -24.31
CA PRO A 5 -5.85 18.20 -23.59
C PRO A 5 -6.84 17.45 -22.70
N LEU A 6 -6.65 16.12 -22.55
CA LEU A 6 -7.37 15.30 -21.59
C LEU A 6 -7.00 15.78 -20.17
N LYS A 7 -7.97 16.32 -19.42
CA LYS A 7 -7.80 16.80 -18.05
C LYS A 7 -8.02 15.65 -17.04
N VAL A 8 -6.98 15.30 -16.32
CA VAL A 8 -6.99 14.18 -15.36
C VAL A 8 -6.70 14.67 -13.95
N LEU A 9 -7.57 14.32 -13.01
CA LEU A 9 -7.32 14.52 -11.58
C LEU A 9 -6.92 13.18 -10.94
N ILE A 10 -5.84 13.18 -10.18
CA ILE A 10 -5.36 12.05 -9.40
C ILE A 10 -5.40 12.44 -7.93
N SER A 11 -6.14 11.71 -7.11
CA SER A 11 -6.18 11.88 -5.66
C SER A 11 -5.14 10.98 -5.01
N GLY A 12 -4.07 11.57 -4.45
CA GLY A 12 -2.99 10.88 -3.76
C GLY A 12 -1.65 10.91 -4.49
N ALA A 13 -0.63 11.45 -3.82
CA ALA A 13 0.76 11.54 -4.27
C ALA A 13 1.66 10.43 -3.66
N GLY A 14 1.09 9.26 -3.37
CA GLY A 14 1.84 8.09 -2.90
C GLY A 14 2.61 7.40 -4.05
N ILE A 15 2.55 6.07 -4.11
CA ILE A 15 3.22 5.27 -5.16
C ILE A 15 2.40 5.24 -6.45
N ALA A 16 1.11 4.90 -6.35
CA ALA A 16 0.25 4.64 -7.50
C ALA A 16 0.00 5.90 -8.35
N GLY A 17 -0.30 7.04 -7.71
CA GLY A 17 -0.62 8.30 -8.41
C GLY A 17 0.51 8.82 -9.28
N PRO A 18 1.71 9.09 -8.74
CA PRO A 18 2.86 9.55 -9.52
C PRO A 18 3.31 8.54 -10.59
N CYS A 19 3.27 7.23 -10.28
CA CYS A 19 3.58 6.19 -11.26
C CYS A 19 2.62 6.23 -12.46
N PHE A 20 1.32 6.37 -12.21
CA PHE A 20 0.32 6.53 -13.26
C PHE A 20 0.52 7.84 -14.05
N ALA A 21 0.75 8.96 -13.36
CA ALA A 21 0.99 10.25 -14.02
C ALA A 21 2.20 10.19 -14.96
N TYR A 22 3.30 9.55 -14.52
CA TYR A 22 4.49 9.35 -15.36
C TYR A 22 4.15 8.61 -16.67
N TRP A 23 3.46 7.47 -16.56
CA TRP A 23 3.14 6.67 -17.75
C TRP A 23 2.11 7.37 -18.65
N LEU A 24 1.12 8.05 -18.07
CA LEU A 24 0.13 8.79 -18.84
C LEU A 24 0.78 9.96 -19.61
N ALA A 25 1.74 10.66 -19.01
CA ALA A 25 2.46 11.74 -19.66
C ALA A 25 3.35 11.25 -20.83
N ARG A 26 3.70 9.96 -20.86
CA ARG A 26 4.45 9.32 -21.96
C ARG A 26 3.57 8.71 -23.04
N THR A 27 2.27 8.91 -23.00
CA THR A 27 1.39 8.56 -24.13
C THR A 27 1.44 9.62 -25.22
N ARG A 28 0.88 9.31 -26.39
CA ARG A 28 0.71 10.30 -27.47
C ARG A 28 -0.45 11.27 -27.21
N LEU A 29 -1.20 11.08 -26.14
CA LEU A 29 -2.31 11.95 -25.75
C LEU A 29 -1.77 13.29 -25.25
N ARG A 30 -2.40 14.36 -25.66
CA ARG A 30 -2.21 15.64 -24.97
C ARG A 30 -2.96 15.59 -23.66
N THR A 31 -2.25 15.69 -22.54
CA THR A 31 -2.83 15.58 -21.20
C THR A 31 -2.54 16.81 -20.35
N SER A 32 -3.41 17.08 -19.39
CA SER A 32 -3.20 18.02 -18.29
C SER A 32 -3.51 17.27 -16.99
N ILE A 33 -2.48 16.97 -16.20
CA ILE A 33 -2.58 16.08 -15.05
C ILE A 33 -2.42 16.90 -13.79
N THR A 34 -3.39 16.81 -12.87
CA THR A 34 -3.33 17.40 -11.53
C THR A 34 -3.30 16.27 -10.51
N ILE A 35 -2.28 16.26 -9.64
CA ILE A 35 -2.20 15.35 -8.49
C ILE A 35 -2.50 16.15 -7.24
N VAL A 36 -3.60 15.84 -6.55
CA VAL A 36 -3.95 16.44 -5.26
C VAL A 36 -3.52 15.54 -4.11
N GLU A 37 -2.85 16.11 -3.12
CA GLU A 37 -2.37 15.42 -1.91
C GLU A 37 -2.73 16.22 -0.67
N ARG A 38 -3.40 15.55 0.30
CA ARG A 38 -3.84 16.22 1.54
C ARG A 38 -2.69 16.62 2.46
N SER A 39 -1.56 15.90 2.43
CA SER A 39 -0.36 16.31 3.14
C SER A 39 0.18 17.61 2.56
N PRO A 40 0.62 18.57 3.37
CA PRO A 40 1.21 19.81 2.86
C PRO A 40 2.58 19.60 2.21
N THR A 41 3.21 18.47 2.46
CA THR A 41 4.52 18.08 1.92
C THR A 41 4.53 16.63 1.45
N PRO A 42 5.44 16.24 0.57
CA PRO A 42 5.67 14.83 0.25
C PRO A 42 5.92 14.00 1.50
N ARG A 43 5.44 12.76 1.51
CA ARG A 43 5.64 11.85 2.63
C ARG A 43 7.11 11.43 2.69
N VAL A 44 7.73 11.64 3.85
CA VAL A 44 9.13 11.27 4.13
C VAL A 44 9.28 10.01 4.98
N THR A 45 8.17 9.33 5.29
CA THR A 45 8.09 8.17 6.17
C THR A 45 7.42 6.98 5.50
N GLY A 46 7.71 5.79 5.97
CA GLY A 46 7.07 4.56 5.51
C GLY A 46 7.98 3.35 5.68
N GLN A 47 7.35 2.18 5.90
CA GLN A 47 8.01 0.89 6.06
C GLN A 47 8.78 0.49 4.79
N ALA A 48 9.67 -0.50 4.93
CA ALA A 48 10.25 -1.20 3.81
C ALA A 48 9.16 -1.95 3.01
N ILE A 49 9.26 -1.91 1.72
CA ILE A 49 8.34 -2.50 0.76
C ILE A 49 9.11 -3.19 -0.35
N ASP A 50 8.51 -4.22 -0.92
CA ASP A 50 9.10 -5.05 -1.94
C ASP A 50 8.51 -4.77 -3.33
N ILE A 51 9.37 -4.89 -4.34
CA ILE A 51 8.97 -4.84 -5.75
C ILE A 51 9.26 -6.20 -6.37
N HIS A 52 8.23 -6.85 -6.89
CA HIS A 52 8.33 -8.20 -7.43
C HIS A 52 7.84 -8.32 -8.87
N GLY A 53 8.28 -9.38 -9.53
CA GLY A 53 7.75 -9.82 -10.82
C GLY A 53 7.75 -8.73 -11.89
N PRO A 54 6.65 -8.60 -12.66
CA PRO A 54 6.58 -7.64 -13.76
C PRO A 54 6.65 -6.16 -13.37
N ALA A 55 6.41 -5.80 -12.09
CA ALA A 55 6.61 -4.43 -11.63
C ALA A 55 8.08 -4.01 -11.71
N ILE A 56 9.03 -4.96 -11.61
CA ILE A 56 10.47 -4.72 -11.84
C ILE A 56 10.69 -4.25 -13.27
N GLU A 57 10.03 -4.87 -14.25
CA GLU A 57 10.14 -4.46 -15.65
C GLU A 57 9.54 -3.07 -15.88
N VAL A 58 8.46 -2.70 -15.16
CA VAL A 58 7.88 -1.35 -15.24
C VAL A 58 8.87 -0.31 -14.73
N VAL A 59 9.46 -0.50 -13.54
CA VAL A 59 10.45 0.46 -12.99
C VAL A 59 11.75 0.48 -13.79
N LYS A 60 12.13 -0.63 -14.43
CA LYS A 60 13.26 -0.69 -15.37
C LYS A 60 13.00 0.19 -16.61
N ARG A 61 11.80 0.11 -17.19
CA ARG A 61 11.39 0.96 -18.32
C ARG A 61 11.29 2.44 -17.92
N MET A 62 11.05 2.73 -16.64
CA MET A 62 11.14 4.09 -16.07
C MET A 62 12.59 4.56 -15.87
N LYS A 63 13.60 3.71 -16.12
CA LYS A 63 15.01 3.94 -15.83
C LYS A 63 15.31 4.16 -14.35
N LEU A 64 14.46 3.63 -13.45
CA LEU A 64 14.57 3.81 -11.99
C LEU A 64 15.23 2.61 -11.27
N LEU A 65 15.50 1.50 -11.97
CA LEU A 65 15.97 0.27 -11.34
C LEU A 65 17.29 0.47 -10.56
N GLU A 66 18.24 1.18 -11.15
CA GLU A 66 19.53 1.45 -10.49
C GLU A 66 19.37 2.43 -9.32
N ALA A 67 18.47 3.42 -9.42
CA ALA A 67 18.16 4.31 -8.31
C ALA A 67 17.47 3.58 -7.15
N ILE A 68 16.63 2.58 -7.44
CA ILE A 68 16.02 1.68 -6.44
C ILE A 68 17.09 0.84 -5.78
N ARG A 69 18.00 0.22 -6.56
CA ARG A 69 19.13 -0.56 -6.02
C ARG A 69 20.04 0.29 -5.12
N ALA A 70 20.32 1.54 -5.51
CA ALA A 70 21.13 2.45 -4.71
C ALA A 70 20.44 2.86 -3.37
N ARG A 71 19.12 2.65 -3.27
CA ARG A 71 18.32 2.93 -2.05
C ARG A 71 17.88 1.66 -1.31
N TYR A 72 18.50 0.53 -1.59
CA TYR A 72 18.25 -0.75 -0.91
C TYR A 72 18.48 -0.64 0.61
N THR A 73 17.66 -1.32 1.39
CA THR A 73 17.69 -1.26 2.87
C THR A 73 18.92 -1.86 3.51
N THR A 74 19.82 -2.52 2.75
CA THR A 74 21.04 -3.21 3.22
C THR A 74 20.79 -4.43 4.09
N GLU A 75 19.58 -4.97 4.07
CA GLU A 75 19.20 -6.14 4.86
C GLU A 75 19.87 -7.42 4.30
N GLU A 76 20.51 -8.17 5.20
CA GLU A 76 21.25 -9.41 4.84
C GLU A 76 20.40 -10.68 5.05
N GLY A 77 19.15 -10.53 5.50
CA GLY A 77 18.22 -11.65 5.73
C GLY A 77 17.36 -11.44 6.98
N THR A 78 16.70 -12.51 7.43
CA THR A 78 15.75 -12.49 8.54
C THR A 78 16.14 -13.46 9.64
N LEU A 79 16.07 -13.03 10.89
CA LEU A 79 16.28 -13.82 12.11
C LEU A 79 15.00 -13.88 12.94
N PHE A 80 14.54 -15.09 13.26
CA PHE A 80 13.55 -15.27 14.33
C PHE A 80 14.26 -15.54 15.64
N LEU A 81 13.87 -14.83 16.68
CA LEU A 81 14.50 -14.88 17.98
C LEU A 81 13.60 -15.59 18.99
N ASN A 82 14.21 -16.37 19.90
CA ASN A 82 13.51 -16.95 21.03
C ASN A 82 13.32 -15.92 22.16
N HIS A 83 12.67 -16.34 23.25
CA HIS A 83 12.39 -15.50 24.41
C HIS A 83 13.65 -14.96 25.13
N ALA A 84 14.82 -15.57 24.90
CA ALA A 84 16.11 -15.07 25.40
C ALA A 84 16.83 -14.13 24.41
N GLY A 85 16.16 -13.72 23.31
CA GLY A 85 16.74 -12.90 22.27
C GLY A 85 17.77 -13.59 21.38
N LYS A 86 17.87 -14.94 21.45
CA LYS A 86 18.83 -15.72 20.64
C LYS A 86 18.20 -16.18 19.33
N PRO A 87 18.94 -16.15 18.21
CA PRO A 87 18.47 -16.66 16.93
C PRO A 87 18.09 -18.15 16.99
N VAL A 88 16.92 -18.51 16.47
CA VAL A 88 16.44 -19.90 16.34
C VAL A 88 16.21 -20.27 14.88
N VAL A 89 15.86 -19.31 14.02
CA VAL A 89 15.67 -19.51 12.59
C VAL A 89 16.33 -18.38 11.83
N GLN A 90 16.99 -18.71 10.72
CA GLN A 90 17.60 -17.73 9.82
C GLN A 90 17.21 -18.05 8.38
N PHE A 91 16.91 -16.98 7.63
CA PHE A 91 16.80 -16.97 6.17
C PHE A 91 17.74 -15.91 5.62
N ASP A 92 18.43 -16.22 4.53
CA ASP A 92 19.35 -15.29 3.89
C ASP A 92 18.59 -14.29 2.99
N ALA A 93 19.27 -13.21 2.61
CA ALA A 93 18.70 -12.19 1.72
C ALA A 93 18.21 -12.80 0.39
N GLY A 94 17.06 -12.30 -0.09
CA GLY A 94 16.43 -12.82 -1.31
C GLY A 94 15.69 -14.15 -1.13
N GLU A 95 15.62 -14.67 0.10
CA GLU A 95 14.82 -15.84 0.43
C GLU A 95 13.39 -15.43 0.87
N THR A 96 12.72 -16.21 1.67
CA THR A 96 11.28 -16.18 1.94
C THR A 96 10.72 -14.84 2.44
N PHE A 97 11.50 -14.05 3.18
CA PHE A 97 11.02 -12.85 3.89
C PHE A 97 11.64 -11.54 3.40
N THR A 98 12.58 -11.60 2.47
CA THR A 98 13.26 -10.42 1.90
C THR A 98 13.26 -10.51 0.39
N ALA A 99 13.15 -9.37 -0.28
CA ALA A 99 13.18 -9.30 -1.74
C ALA A 99 14.52 -8.72 -2.24
N GLU A 100 14.88 -9.05 -3.50
CA GLU A 100 16.02 -8.43 -4.18
C GLU A 100 15.86 -6.91 -4.32
N TYR A 101 14.62 -6.44 -4.47
CA TYR A 101 14.30 -5.03 -4.63
C TYR A 101 13.44 -4.53 -3.47
N GLU A 102 14.09 -4.37 -2.33
CA GLU A 102 13.48 -3.82 -1.14
C GLU A 102 13.91 -2.37 -0.95
N ILE A 103 12.95 -1.49 -0.73
CA ILE A 103 13.16 -0.05 -0.60
C ILE A 103 12.20 0.55 0.43
N LEU A 104 12.58 1.62 1.11
CA LEU A 104 11.63 2.35 1.94
C LEU A 104 10.53 2.96 1.07
N ARG A 105 9.30 2.91 1.55
CA ARG A 105 8.12 3.46 0.83
C ARG A 105 8.29 4.94 0.52
N ALA A 106 8.91 5.70 1.42
CA ALA A 106 9.21 7.11 1.21
C ALA A 106 10.18 7.32 0.05
N ASP A 107 11.28 6.54 0.02
CA ASP A 107 12.29 6.61 -1.02
C ASP A 107 11.72 6.27 -2.40
N LEU A 108 10.84 5.25 -2.48
CA LEU A 108 10.19 4.91 -3.75
C LEU A 108 9.20 5.98 -4.21
N SER A 109 8.44 6.55 -3.25
CA SER A 109 7.51 7.65 -3.55
C SER A 109 8.26 8.89 -4.05
N GLU A 110 9.41 9.21 -3.45
CA GLU A 110 10.29 10.29 -3.91
C GLU A 110 10.82 10.03 -5.33
N LEU A 111 11.30 8.80 -5.61
CA LEU A 111 11.78 8.45 -6.97
C LEU A 111 10.70 8.64 -8.03
N PHE A 112 9.45 8.27 -7.74
CA PHE A 112 8.36 8.48 -8.67
C PHE A 112 7.98 9.96 -8.82
N LEU A 113 8.01 10.73 -7.73
CA LEU A 113 7.83 12.18 -7.77
C LEU A 113 8.91 12.83 -8.65
N GLU A 114 10.19 12.50 -8.42
CA GLU A 114 11.31 13.01 -9.24
C GLU A 114 11.16 12.65 -10.72
N ALA A 115 10.72 11.42 -11.01
CA ALA A 115 10.50 10.97 -12.39
C ALA A 115 9.39 11.77 -13.12
N THR A 116 8.48 12.40 -12.36
CA THR A 116 7.41 13.23 -12.96
C THR A 116 7.82 14.69 -13.18
N LYS A 117 8.87 15.20 -12.53
CA LYS A 117 9.32 16.61 -12.63
C LYS A 117 9.63 17.10 -14.05
N PRO A 118 10.19 16.28 -14.98
CA PRO A 118 10.46 16.72 -16.32
C PRO A 118 9.22 17.03 -17.19
N PHE A 119 8.01 16.68 -16.72
CA PHE A 119 6.77 16.82 -17.48
C PHE A 119 6.03 18.10 -17.10
N ASP A 120 6.01 19.11 -17.97
CA ASP A 120 5.34 20.40 -17.76
C ASP A 120 3.81 20.29 -17.63
N ASN A 121 3.23 19.17 -18.08
CA ASN A 121 1.79 18.89 -18.03
C ASN A 121 1.35 18.17 -16.75
N ILE A 122 2.24 17.97 -15.78
CA ILE A 122 1.93 17.41 -14.45
C ILE A 122 2.08 18.51 -13.39
N ARG A 123 1.04 18.68 -12.58
CA ARG A 123 1.00 19.64 -11.46
C ARG A 123 0.64 18.94 -10.16
N TYR A 124 1.33 19.30 -9.08
CA TYR A 124 1.04 18.84 -7.72
C TYR A 124 0.34 19.94 -6.93
N LYS A 125 -0.75 19.57 -6.25
CA LYS A 125 -1.50 20.42 -5.33
C LYS A 125 -1.45 19.77 -3.96
N TYR A 126 -0.48 20.18 -3.13
CA TYR A 126 -0.31 19.71 -1.77
C TYR A 126 -1.20 20.51 -0.80
N GLY A 127 -1.51 19.90 0.37
CA GLY A 127 -2.32 20.54 1.41
C GLY A 127 -3.81 20.65 1.06
N ASP A 128 -4.27 19.92 0.03
CA ASP A 128 -5.67 19.93 -0.39
C ASP A 128 -6.18 18.50 -0.66
N SER A 129 -7.49 18.36 -0.78
CA SER A 129 -8.14 17.07 -1.05
C SER A 129 -9.47 17.27 -1.77
N ILE A 130 -10.02 16.21 -2.33
CA ILE A 130 -11.36 16.23 -2.91
C ILE A 130 -12.37 16.26 -1.78
N ALA A 131 -13.21 17.30 -1.73
CA ALA A 131 -14.32 17.43 -0.80
C ALA A 131 -15.61 16.80 -1.36
N SER A 132 -15.87 17.00 -2.66
CA SER A 132 -16.99 16.36 -3.36
C SER A 132 -16.68 16.16 -4.84
N LEU A 133 -17.36 15.17 -5.44
CA LEU A 133 -17.20 14.78 -6.82
C LEU A 133 -18.57 14.46 -7.43
N ASN A 134 -18.89 15.11 -8.55
CA ASN A 134 -20.13 14.89 -9.29
C ASN A 134 -19.82 14.59 -10.74
N GLN A 135 -20.17 13.37 -11.19
CA GLN A 135 -20.14 13.02 -12.60
C GLN A 135 -21.37 13.64 -13.27
N ILE A 136 -21.17 14.40 -14.33
CA ILE A 136 -22.26 15.12 -15.03
C ILE A 136 -23.11 14.11 -15.81
N ASP A 137 -24.41 14.34 -15.86
CA ASP A 137 -25.38 13.35 -16.34
C ASP A 137 -25.20 12.93 -17.81
N ASP A 138 -24.68 13.84 -18.66
CA ASP A 138 -24.34 13.54 -20.05
C ASP A 138 -23.01 12.80 -20.23
N ASP A 139 -22.36 12.42 -19.11
CA ASP A 139 -21.09 11.71 -19.07
C ASP A 139 -19.94 12.38 -19.83
N THR A 140 -19.94 13.71 -19.86
CA THR A 140 -18.90 14.48 -20.57
C THR A 140 -17.70 14.81 -19.68
N CYS A 141 -17.92 15.09 -18.39
CA CYS A 141 -16.87 15.45 -17.42
C CYS A 141 -17.28 15.16 -15.97
N VAL A 142 -16.32 15.37 -15.08
CA VAL A 142 -16.48 15.25 -13.62
C VAL A 142 -16.24 16.64 -13.01
N ARG A 143 -17.22 17.18 -12.29
CA ARG A 143 -17.06 18.39 -11.49
C ARG A 143 -16.51 18.01 -10.13
N VAL A 144 -15.46 18.67 -9.70
CA VAL A 144 -14.78 18.42 -8.43
C VAL A 144 -14.76 19.72 -7.63
N LYS A 145 -15.09 19.61 -6.34
CA LYS A 145 -14.86 20.65 -5.34
C LYS A 145 -13.77 20.18 -4.40
N PHE A 146 -12.74 21.00 -4.23
CA PHE A 146 -11.64 20.75 -3.31
C PHE A 146 -11.97 21.23 -1.89
N ALA A 147 -11.25 20.74 -0.90
CA ALA A 147 -11.40 21.17 0.50
C ALA A 147 -11.01 22.64 0.69
N SER A 148 -10.14 23.19 -0.14
CA SER A 148 -9.84 24.63 -0.23
C SER A 148 -11.02 25.51 -0.67
N GLY A 149 -12.11 24.90 -1.17
CA GLY A 149 -13.26 25.60 -1.75
C GLY A 149 -13.14 25.85 -3.25
N GLU A 150 -11.98 25.62 -3.87
CA GLU A 150 -11.81 25.70 -5.33
C GLU A 150 -12.65 24.62 -6.05
N GLU A 151 -13.17 24.97 -7.23
CA GLU A 151 -13.91 24.04 -8.08
C GLU A 151 -13.27 23.98 -9.47
N ASP A 152 -13.19 22.78 -10.06
CA ASP A 152 -12.73 22.57 -11.43
C ASP A 152 -13.45 21.35 -12.06
N THR A 153 -13.29 21.19 -13.36
CA THR A 153 -13.84 20.07 -14.13
C THR A 153 -12.74 19.26 -14.77
N PHE A 154 -12.91 17.93 -14.76
CA PHE A 154 -11.95 16.99 -15.31
C PHE A 154 -12.65 15.97 -16.22
N ASP A 155 -11.92 15.47 -17.22
CA ASP A 155 -12.41 14.39 -18.07
C ASP A 155 -12.47 13.05 -17.33
N MET A 156 -11.60 12.87 -16.32
CA MET A 156 -11.61 11.69 -15.44
C MET A 156 -10.97 11.98 -14.08
N VAL A 157 -11.31 11.14 -13.09
CA VAL A 157 -10.75 11.18 -11.73
C VAL A 157 -10.23 9.81 -11.32
N VAL A 158 -9.01 9.78 -10.79
CA VAL A 158 -8.34 8.57 -10.28
C VAL A 158 -8.21 8.66 -8.77
N ALA A 159 -8.81 7.72 -8.03
CA ALA A 159 -8.56 7.56 -6.60
C ALA A 159 -7.31 6.68 -6.39
N ALA A 160 -6.23 7.28 -5.92
CA ALA A 160 -4.96 6.65 -5.56
C ALA A 160 -4.52 7.00 -4.13
N ASP A 161 -5.51 7.32 -3.27
CA ASP A 161 -5.37 7.87 -1.92
C ASP A 161 -5.31 6.79 -0.81
N GLY A 162 -4.99 5.54 -1.19
CA GLY A 162 -4.65 4.46 -0.27
C GLY A 162 -5.85 3.65 0.24
N SER A 163 -5.59 2.72 1.18
CA SER A 163 -6.59 1.78 1.71
C SER A 163 -7.76 2.48 2.39
N THR A 164 -7.51 3.62 3.05
CA THR A 164 -8.50 4.50 3.70
C THR A 164 -9.02 5.60 2.77
N SER A 165 -9.10 5.32 1.48
CA SER A 165 -9.50 6.26 0.44
C SER A 165 -10.82 6.97 0.74
N ARG A 166 -10.78 8.29 0.79
CA ARG A 166 -11.97 9.15 0.88
C ARG A 166 -12.59 9.38 -0.50
N THR A 167 -11.82 9.26 -1.56
CA THR A 167 -12.27 9.45 -2.94
C THR A 167 -13.04 8.23 -3.47
N ARG A 168 -12.72 7.02 -2.99
CA ARG A 168 -13.40 5.78 -3.36
C ARG A 168 -14.93 5.85 -3.25
N PRO A 169 -15.53 6.17 -2.10
CA PRO A 169 -16.98 6.27 -1.98
C PRO A 169 -17.56 7.35 -2.88
N MET A 170 -16.84 8.45 -3.13
CA MET A 170 -17.32 9.50 -4.03
C MET A 170 -17.44 9.02 -5.48
N ILE A 171 -16.56 8.13 -5.92
CA ILE A 171 -16.59 7.52 -7.27
C ILE A 171 -17.62 6.40 -7.32
N MET A 172 -17.65 5.49 -6.34
CA MET A 172 -18.37 4.22 -6.42
C MET A 172 -19.83 4.31 -6.00
N THR A 173 -20.22 5.34 -5.23
CA THR A 173 -21.62 5.50 -4.78
C THR A 173 -22.47 6.07 -5.92
N PRO A 174 -23.62 5.43 -6.26
CA PRO A 174 -24.57 5.97 -7.23
C PRO A 174 -25.02 7.39 -6.85
N GLN A 175 -25.20 8.26 -7.84
CA GLN A 175 -25.65 9.66 -7.60
C GLN A 175 -26.98 9.75 -6.86
N SER A 176 -27.87 8.78 -7.05
CA SER A 176 -29.14 8.69 -6.33
C SER A 176 -28.99 8.54 -4.82
N LEU A 177 -27.91 7.92 -4.36
CA LEU A 177 -27.59 7.77 -2.93
C LEU A 177 -26.79 8.95 -2.37
N LYS A 178 -26.07 9.70 -3.21
CA LYS A 178 -25.27 10.86 -2.77
C LYS A 178 -26.11 11.95 -2.13
N ARG A 179 -27.36 12.16 -2.57
CA ARG A 179 -28.28 13.18 -1.99
C ARG A 179 -28.65 12.91 -0.53
N GLN A 180 -28.49 11.68 -0.03
CA GLN A 180 -28.75 11.31 1.38
C GLN A 180 -27.55 11.58 2.30
N TYR A 181 -26.33 11.80 1.75
CA TYR A 181 -25.08 11.91 2.51
C TYR A 181 -24.48 13.33 2.56
N ASP A 182 -25.12 14.32 1.94
CA ASP A 182 -24.60 15.71 1.88
C ASP A 182 -24.65 16.49 3.22
N GLY A 183 -24.89 15.80 4.34
CA GLY A 183 -24.91 16.39 5.70
C GLY A 183 -24.10 15.62 6.76
N GLY A 184 -23.39 14.56 6.39
CA GLY A 184 -22.72 13.67 7.32
C GLY A 184 -21.21 13.85 7.37
N LYS A 185 -20.65 13.84 8.58
CA LYS A 185 -19.21 13.78 8.87
C LYS A 185 -18.57 12.59 8.13
N PRO A 186 -17.26 12.66 7.78
CA PRO A 186 -16.57 11.53 7.14
C PRO A 186 -16.69 10.31 8.06
N HIS A 187 -17.13 9.18 7.47
CA HIS A 187 -17.20 7.91 8.19
C HIS A 187 -15.80 7.55 8.70
N THR A 188 -15.69 7.32 10.00
CA THR A 188 -14.52 6.70 10.60
C THR A 188 -14.46 5.24 10.18
N GLU A 189 -13.26 4.62 10.18
CA GLU A 189 -13.10 3.18 9.89
C GLU A 189 -14.06 2.29 10.70
N SER A 190 -14.46 2.74 11.90
CA SER A 190 -15.42 2.06 12.77
C SER A 190 -16.85 2.01 12.21
N GLU A 191 -17.26 2.97 11.36
CA GLU A 191 -18.59 2.96 10.73
C GLU A 191 -18.63 2.06 9.50
N MET A 192 -17.50 1.88 8.81
CA MET A 192 -17.38 0.93 7.70
C MET A 192 -17.44 -0.53 8.16
N SER A 193 -17.18 -0.82 9.45
CA SER A 193 -17.18 -2.18 10.02
C SER A 193 -18.55 -2.63 10.55
N LYS A 194 -19.58 -1.78 10.56
CA LYS A 194 -20.92 -2.12 11.11
C LYS A 194 -21.78 -3.02 10.21
N HIS A 195 -21.39 -3.30 9.00
CA HIS A 195 -21.99 -4.38 8.23
C HIS A 195 -21.34 -5.72 8.61
N LYS A 196 -21.63 -6.17 9.84
CA LYS A 196 -21.45 -7.57 10.24
C LYS A 196 -22.47 -8.39 9.47
N GLU A 197 -22.05 -9.07 8.43
CA GLU A 197 -22.65 -10.34 8.00
C GLU A 197 -21.66 -11.45 8.37
N ASP A 198 -22.20 -12.48 8.95
CA ASP A 198 -21.62 -13.73 9.40
C ASP A 198 -20.80 -14.38 8.27
N ASP A 199 -19.49 -14.17 8.24
CA ASP A 199 -18.62 -14.71 7.17
C ASP A 199 -17.63 -15.72 7.76
N THR A 200 -18.16 -16.87 8.18
CA THR A 200 -17.39 -18.11 8.39
C THR A 200 -17.20 -18.87 7.05
N ASN A 201 -17.58 -18.29 5.93
CA ASN A 201 -17.56 -18.96 4.65
C ASN A 201 -16.36 -18.56 3.80
N THR A 202 -15.57 -19.53 3.38
CA THR A 202 -14.36 -19.42 2.55
C THR A 202 -14.65 -19.03 1.09
N ASP A 203 -15.91 -18.87 0.70
CA ASP A 203 -16.31 -18.41 -0.64
C ASP A 203 -16.55 -16.89 -0.64
N PHE A 204 -15.53 -16.15 -1.12
CA PHE A 204 -15.63 -14.72 -1.37
C PHE A 204 -16.74 -14.44 -2.41
N ASP A 205 -17.80 -13.76 -1.97
CA ASP A 205 -18.81 -13.24 -2.88
C ASP A 205 -18.24 -12.06 -3.70
N LYS A 206 -17.84 -12.35 -4.94
CA LYS A 206 -17.27 -11.38 -5.88
C LYS A 206 -18.22 -10.24 -6.23
N THR A 207 -19.48 -10.30 -5.81
CA THR A 207 -20.48 -9.25 -6.08
C THR A 207 -20.56 -8.19 -5.01
N LYS A 208 -19.93 -8.41 -3.82
CA LYS A 208 -19.95 -7.48 -2.69
C LYS A 208 -18.58 -6.87 -2.45
N ALA A 209 -18.56 -5.61 -1.99
CA ALA A 209 -17.35 -4.97 -1.48
C ALA A 209 -17.01 -5.54 -0.11
N SER A 210 -15.75 -5.91 0.11
CA SER A 210 -15.28 -6.34 1.43
C SER A 210 -14.05 -5.56 1.87
N PHE A 211 -14.03 -5.21 3.16
CA PHE A 211 -12.93 -4.53 3.85
C PHE A 211 -12.52 -5.41 5.02
N ASN A 212 -11.68 -6.41 4.71
CA ASN A 212 -11.33 -7.44 5.67
C ASN A 212 -10.14 -6.98 6.51
N PHE A 213 -10.40 -6.64 7.76
CA PHE A 213 -9.34 -6.46 8.74
C PHE A 213 -8.68 -7.80 9.04
N LEU A 214 -7.36 -7.90 8.87
CA LEU A 214 -6.64 -9.16 9.02
C LEU A 214 -6.37 -9.55 10.49
N GLY A 215 -6.85 -8.73 11.45
CA GLY A 215 -6.60 -8.95 12.87
C GLY A 215 -5.17 -8.59 13.27
N MET A 216 -4.51 -7.67 12.60
CA MET A 216 -3.16 -7.23 12.93
C MET A 216 -3.02 -5.72 12.87
N TYR A 217 -2.49 -5.14 13.93
CA TYR A 217 -2.07 -3.76 14.01
C TYR A 217 -0.54 -3.70 14.05
N THR A 218 0.05 -2.73 13.36
CA THR A 218 1.51 -2.53 13.40
C THR A 218 1.83 -1.04 13.47
N ALA A 219 2.64 -0.68 14.45
CA ALA A 219 3.30 0.62 14.54
C ALA A 219 4.68 0.54 13.86
N PHE A 220 5.03 1.57 13.12
CA PHE A 220 6.26 1.71 12.36
C PHE A 220 6.91 3.04 12.72
N PHE A 221 8.21 3.02 12.98
CA PHE A 221 9.01 4.19 13.31
C PHE A 221 10.50 3.89 13.16
N SER A 222 11.32 4.93 13.21
CA SER A 222 12.79 4.82 13.20
C SER A 222 13.36 5.01 14.61
N ILE A 223 14.39 4.22 14.92
CA ILE A 223 15.17 4.34 16.15
C ILE A 223 16.65 4.59 15.83
N PRO A 224 17.44 5.19 16.73
CA PRO A 224 18.88 5.35 16.54
C PRO A 224 19.58 4.00 16.41
N ARG A 225 20.49 3.90 15.43
CA ARG A 225 21.32 2.71 15.22
C ARG A 225 22.46 2.67 16.19
N ARG A 226 22.76 1.47 16.72
CA ARG A 226 23.97 1.18 17.53
C ARG A 226 25.04 0.50 16.66
N PRO A 227 26.32 0.59 17.03
CA PRO A 227 27.40 -0.06 16.27
C PRO A 227 27.30 -1.58 16.17
N ASP A 228 26.67 -2.22 17.16
CA ASP A 228 26.47 -3.66 17.28
C ASP A 228 25.11 -4.15 16.73
N ASP A 229 24.31 -3.25 16.17
CA ASP A 229 23.03 -3.63 15.56
C ASP A 229 23.24 -4.57 14.36
N SER A 230 22.42 -5.63 14.33
CA SER A 230 22.41 -6.61 13.26
C SER A 230 22.06 -5.98 11.92
N ARG A 231 22.64 -6.52 10.84
CA ARG A 231 22.20 -6.26 9.46
C ARG A 231 21.08 -7.19 9.00
N MET A 232 20.57 -8.03 9.90
CA MET A 232 19.45 -8.92 9.67
C MET A 232 18.18 -8.29 10.22
N TRP A 233 17.05 -8.50 9.55
CA TRP A 233 15.74 -8.21 10.13
C TRP A 233 15.50 -9.17 11.30
N GLN A 234 15.37 -8.65 12.51
CA GLN A 234 15.16 -9.41 13.73
C GLN A 234 13.69 -9.40 14.13
N ILE A 235 13.11 -10.58 14.33
CA ILE A 235 11.69 -10.79 14.67
C ILE A 235 11.63 -11.48 16.03
N TYR A 236 11.16 -10.76 17.03
CA TYR A 236 11.02 -11.22 18.39
C TYR A 236 9.53 -11.37 18.74
N SER A 237 9.03 -12.60 18.73
CA SER A 237 7.62 -12.90 18.99
C SER A 237 7.37 -13.23 20.45
N LEU A 238 6.24 -12.73 20.95
CA LEU A 238 5.77 -12.88 22.32
C LEU A 238 4.39 -13.53 22.35
N ARG A 239 3.98 -13.99 23.52
CA ARG A 239 2.60 -14.46 23.73
C ARG A 239 1.60 -13.33 23.43
N LYS A 240 0.33 -13.69 23.27
CA LYS A 240 -0.79 -12.78 22.97
C LYS A 240 -0.64 -12.08 21.60
N GLY A 241 0.07 -12.70 20.66
CA GLY A 241 0.25 -12.15 19.30
C GLY A 241 1.12 -10.90 19.23
N LEU A 242 1.88 -10.58 20.28
CA LEU A 242 2.79 -9.44 20.28
C LEU A 242 4.07 -9.76 19.54
N CYS A 243 4.62 -8.78 18.85
CA CYS A 243 5.89 -8.91 18.15
C CYS A 243 6.66 -7.59 18.13
N VAL A 244 7.95 -7.66 18.46
CA VAL A 244 8.90 -6.57 18.34
C VAL A 244 9.86 -6.90 17.21
N MET A 245 10.05 -5.96 16.29
CA MET A 245 10.93 -6.17 15.14
C MET A 245 11.89 -4.98 15.02
N ILE A 246 13.15 -5.31 14.69
CA ILE A 246 14.17 -4.31 14.36
C ILE A 246 14.78 -4.71 13.02
N ARG A 247 14.85 -3.75 12.10
CA ARG A 247 15.35 -4.02 10.75
C ARG A 247 16.26 -2.91 10.25
N PRO A 248 17.32 -3.23 9.48
CA PRO A 248 18.28 -2.22 9.00
C PRO A 248 17.61 -1.23 8.03
N HIS A 249 18.05 0.02 8.11
CA HIS A 249 17.76 1.05 7.12
C HIS A 249 19.00 1.35 6.29
N ARG A 250 18.79 1.91 5.10
CA ARG A 250 19.87 2.47 4.28
C ARG A 250 20.62 3.60 5.02
N ASN A 251 19.88 4.44 5.76
CA ASN A 251 20.48 5.45 6.61
C ASN A 251 21.29 4.77 7.72
N PRO A 252 22.63 4.95 7.76
CA PRO A 252 23.48 4.28 8.73
C PRO A 252 23.25 4.78 10.18
N ALA A 253 22.52 5.87 10.36
CA ALA A 253 22.21 6.42 11.69
C ALA A 253 20.94 5.83 12.30
N THR A 254 20.11 5.11 11.53
CA THR A 254 18.81 4.62 12.00
C THR A 254 18.57 3.15 11.71
N MET A 255 17.68 2.54 12.50
CA MET A 255 17.05 1.24 12.28
C MET A 255 15.54 1.42 12.20
N GLY A 256 14.84 0.62 11.41
CA GLY A 256 13.38 0.49 11.48
C GLY A 256 12.99 -0.33 12.70
N ALA A 257 12.01 0.15 13.45
CA ALA A 257 11.42 -0.57 14.56
C ALA A 257 9.92 -0.72 14.36
N TYR A 258 9.40 -1.94 14.58
CA TYR A 258 7.99 -2.24 14.41
C TYR A 258 7.46 -2.93 15.67
N LEU A 259 6.29 -2.47 16.13
CA LEU A 259 5.54 -3.11 17.21
C LEU A 259 4.22 -3.61 16.64
N SER A 260 4.03 -4.94 16.64
CA SER A 260 2.82 -5.55 16.07
C SER A 260 2.00 -6.24 17.17
N ILE A 261 0.69 -6.07 17.08
CA ILE A 261 -0.32 -6.73 17.90
C ILE A 261 -1.22 -7.50 16.94
N THR A 262 -1.18 -8.84 17.02
CA THR A 262 -2.01 -9.73 16.21
C THR A 262 -3.12 -10.32 17.07
N MET A 263 -4.35 -10.12 16.64
CA MET A 263 -5.54 -10.65 17.30
C MET A 263 -5.65 -12.16 17.04
N PRO A 264 -6.35 -12.92 17.92
CA PRO A 264 -6.54 -14.36 17.74
C PRO A 264 -7.17 -14.74 16.40
N ASP A 265 -8.09 -13.91 15.90
CA ASP A 265 -8.85 -14.18 14.69
C ASP A 265 -8.79 -13.01 13.70
N ARG A 266 -8.90 -13.33 12.41
CA ARG A 266 -9.15 -12.31 11.37
C ARG A 266 -10.48 -11.62 11.65
N GLY A 267 -10.56 -10.34 11.32
CA GLY A 267 -11.74 -9.52 11.56
C GLY A 267 -11.91 -9.04 12.98
N LEU A 268 -11.26 -9.68 13.96
CA LEU A 268 -11.35 -9.25 15.34
C LEU A 268 -10.58 -7.94 15.56
N ARG A 269 -11.29 -6.90 15.99
CA ARG A 269 -10.70 -5.60 16.36
C ARG A 269 -10.65 -5.47 17.87
N GLU A 270 -9.67 -4.71 18.36
CA GLU A 270 -9.56 -4.34 19.77
C GLU A 270 -10.01 -2.88 19.95
N PRO A 271 -11.19 -2.65 20.58
CA PRO A 271 -11.74 -1.29 20.70
C PRO A 271 -10.79 -0.30 21.40
N GLY A 272 -9.96 -0.78 22.32
CA GLY A 272 -8.97 0.04 23.03
C GLY A 272 -7.88 0.55 22.09
N ILE A 273 -7.42 -0.30 21.17
CA ILE A 273 -6.42 0.07 20.15
C ILE A 273 -7.02 1.07 19.17
N ASP A 274 -8.21 0.77 18.63
CA ASP A 274 -8.89 1.68 17.69
C ASP A 274 -9.13 3.06 18.33
N ALA A 275 -9.62 3.09 19.58
CA ALA A 275 -9.84 4.34 20.31
C ALA A 275 -8.54 5.12 20.59
N ALA A 276 -7.42 4.44 20.83
CA ALA A 276 -6.12 5.10 20.99
C ALA A 276 -5.63 5.72 19.67
N MET A 277 -5.75 4.98 18.57
CA MET A 277 -5.39 5.47 17.23
C MET A 277 -6.25 6.67 16.82
N ASP A 278 -7.55 6.67 17.11
CA ASP A 278 -8.46 7.78 16.81
C ASP A 278 -8.12 9.05 17.62
N LYS A 279 -7.59 8.89 18.85
CA LYS A 279 -7.15 10.01 19.71
C LYS A 279 -5.81 10.61 19.28
N GLY A 280 -5.05 9.93 18.41
CA GLY A 280 -3.82 10.41 17.83
C GLY A 280 -2.54 9.78 18.37
N VAL A 281 -1.41 10.31 17.95
CA VAL A 281 -0.08 9.71 18.14
C VAL A 281 0.26 9.46 19.61
N ASP A 282 0.07 10.46 20.47
CA ASP A 282 0.45 10.34 21.90
C ASP A 282 -0.36 9.25 22.63
N ALA A 283 -1.66 9.18 22.36
CA ALA A 283 -2.51 8.14 22.95
C ALA A 283 -2.13 6.75 22.42
N THR A 284 -1.75 6.66 21.16
CA THR A 284 -1.29 5.41 20.53
C THR A 284 0.06 4.96 21.13
N LYS A 285 1.04 5.86 21.27
CA LYS A 285 2.33 5.57 21.93
C LYS A 285 2.13 5.08 23.36
N LYS A 286 1.29 5.78 24.13
CA LYS A 286 0.96 5.37 25.52
C LYS A 286 0.35 3.95 25.56
N MET A 287 -0.61 3.66 24.70
CA MET A 287 -1.22 2.33 24.61
C MET A 287 -0.18 1.26 24.28
N LEU A 288 0.78 1.54 23.39
CA LEU A 288 1.86 0.60 23.05
C LEU A 288 2.79 0.33 24.25
N HIS A 289 3.07 1.32 25.10
CA HIS A 289 3.75 1.07 26.39
C HIS A 289 2.97 0.07 27.25
N ASP A 290 1.66 0.22 27.41
CA ASP A 290 0.83 -0.70 28.20
C ASP A 290 0.90 -2.17 27.68
N TYR A 291 1.11 -2.36 26.37
CA TYR A 291 1.25 -3.69 25.78
C TYR A 291 2.67 -4.27 25.86
N PHE A 292 3.71 -3.45 25.82
CA PHE A 292 5.07 -3.91 25.56
C PHE A 292 6.11 -3.63 26.66
N ASP A 293 5.80 -2.89 27.74
CA ASP A 293 6.79 -2.49 28.76
C ASP A 293 7.57 -3.68 29.36
N ASP A 294 6.91 -4.84 29.56
CA ASP A 294 7.52 -6.04 30.13
C ASP A 294 7.99 -7.07 29.07
N ALA A 295 8.07 -6.70 27.81
CA ALA A 295 8.26 -7.66 26.72
C ALA A 295 9.68 -8.27 26.61
N GLY A 296 10.68 -7.70 27.27
CA GLY A 296 12.06 -8.21 27.26
C GLY A 296 12.83 -7.87 25.98
N TRP A 297 13.97 -8.53 25.74
CA TRP A 297 14.89 -8.28 24.63
C TRP A 297 15.20 -6.77 24.48
N GLU A 298 15.20 -6.24 23.26
CA GLU A 298 15.45 -4.81 22.95
C GLU A 298 14.22 -3.90 23.14
N THR A 299 13.11 -4.40 23.70
CA THR A 299 11.82 -3.69 23.73
C THR A 299 11.92 -2.34 24.42
N LYS A 300 12.66 -2.26 25.55
CA LYS A 300 12.85 -0.97 26.25
C LYS A 300 13.48 0.08 25.34
N ARG A 301 14.53 -0.29 24.61
CA ARG A 301 15.17 0.59 23.62
C ARG A 301 14.20 0.99 22.50
N VAL A 302 13.39 0.04 22.04
CA VAL A 302 12.40 0.28 20.98
C VAL A 302 11.36 1.28 21.43
N LEU A 303 10.83 1.13 22.66
CA LEU A 303 9.85 2.07 23.23
C LEU A 303 10.46 3.45 23.48
N GLU A 304 11.67 3.52 24.05
CA GLU A 304 12.39 4.80 24.19
C GLU A 304 12.61 5.49 22.83
N GLY A 305 12.98 4.72 21.80
CA GLY A 305 13.12 5.24 20.45
C GLY A 305 11.78 5.69 19.84
N MET A 306 10.70 4.97 20.10
CA MET A 306 9.34 5.33 19.68
C MET A 306 8.91 6.69 20.22
N ASP A 307 9.20 6.97 21.49
CA ASP A 307 8.82 8.23 22.14
C ASP A 307 9.42 9.45 21.43
N HIS A 308 10.65 9.30 20.91
CA HIS A 308 11.39 10.35 20.22
C HIS A 308 11.24 10.33 18.69
N ALA A 309 10.51 9.35 18.14
CA ALA A 309 10.38 9.21 16.70
C ALA A 309 9.40 10.24 16.10
N ASP A 310 9.89 11.00 15.11
CA ASP A 310 9.09 11.97 14.34
C ASP A 310 8.31 11.30 13.20
N ASP A 311 8.69 10.08 12.81
CA ASP A 311 8.14 9.32 11.70
C ASP A 311 7.13 8.23 12.15
N PHE A 312 6.72 8.27 13.44
CA PHE A 312 5.79 7.30 13.99
C PHE A 312 4.43 7.30 13.28
N TYR A 313 3.98 6.11 12.91
CA TYR A 313 2.58 5.88 12.53
C TYR A 313 2.17 4.45 12.85
N MET A 314 0.88 4.23 13.09
CA MET A 314 0.29 2.91 13.31
C MET A 314 -0.85 2.67 12.32
N SER A 315 -0.99 1.45 11.85
CA SER A 315 -2.07 1.07 10.95
C SER A 315 -2.53 -0.36 11.20
N GLY A 316 -3.81 -0.61 10.92
CA GLY A 316 -4.35 -1.95 10.84
C GLY A 316 -4.10 -2.57 9.46
N ALA A 317 -3.78 -3.85 9.42
CA ALA A 317 -3.66 -4.59 8.18
C ALA A 317 -5.06 -4.89 7.61
N VAL A 318 -5.38 -4.28 6.48
CA VAL A 318 -6.70 -4.42 5.83
C VAL A 318 -6.51 -4.94 4.42
N GLN A 319 -7.34 -5.91 4.04
CA GLN A 319 -7.50 -6.33 2.66
C GLN A 319 -8.76 -5.69 2.09
N VAL A 320 -8.62 -5.00 0.95
CA VAL A 320 -9.73 -4.35 0.24
C VAL A 320 -10.02 -5.15 -1.02
N ARG A 321 -11.25 -5.64 -1.13
CA ARG A 321 -11.75 -6.35 -2.32
C ARG A 321 -13.02 -5.67 -2.80
N LEU A 322 -13.05 -5.25 -4.04
CA LEU A 322 -14.18 -4.53 -4.64
C LEU A 322 -14.67 -5.25 -5.89
N PRO A 323 -16.02 -5.35 -6.08
CA PRO A 323 -16.59 -5.97 -7.27
C PRO A 323 -16.30 -5.18 -8.55
N LYS A 324 -16.12 -3.87 -8.43
CA LYS A 324 -15.74 -2.95 -9.53
C LYS A 324 -14.71 -1.94 -9.06
N TRP A 325 -13.84 -1.52 -9.97
CA TRP A 325 -12.86 -0.46 -9.75
C TRP A 325 -13.15 0.80 -10.55
N THR A 326 -14.15 0.74 -11.41
CA THR A 326 -14.50 1.82 -12.33
C THR A 326 -15.98 2.18 -12.21
N ASN A 327 -16.28 3.47 -12.36
CA ASN A 327 -17.63 4.00 -12.47
C ASN A 327 -17.62 5.20 -13.41
N ARG A 328 -18.06 5.00 -14.66
CA ARG A 328 -18.09 6.03 -15.71
C ARG A 328 -16.69 6.65 -15.90
N ARG A 329 -16.47 7.90 -15.44
CA ARG A 329 -15.20 8.65 -15.55
C ARG A 329 -14.35 8.59 -14.29
N GLY A 330 -14.73 7.81 -13.31
CA GLY A 330 -13.99 7.58 -12.08
C GLY A 330 -13.35 6.20 -12.08
N VAL A 331 -12.10 6.09 -11.61
CA VAL A 331 -11.36 4.83 -11.46
C VAL A 331 -10.59 4.79 -10.16
N LEU A 332 -10.47 3.60 -9.58
CA LEU A 332 -9.68 3.32 -8.40
C LEU A 332 -8.36 2.68 -8.81
N LEU A 333 -7.27 3.04 -8.10
CA LEU A 333 -5.92 2.57 -8.38
C LEU A 333 -5.15 2.33 -7.07
N GLY A 334 -4.32 1.29 -7.04
CA GLY A 334 -3.54 0.91 -5.87
C GLY A 334 -4.42 0.49 -4.69
N ASP A 335 -4.00 0.78 -3.47
CA ASP A 335 -4.73 0.38 -2.25
C ASP A 335 -6.14 0.99 -2.15
N ALA A 336 -6.45 2.03 -2.92
CA ALA A 336 -7.81 2.55 -3.04
C ALA A 336 -8.75 1.55 -3.74
N ALA A 337 -8.22 0.68 -4.58
CA ALA A 337 -8.96 -0.35 -5.30
C ALA A 337 -8.81 -1.74 -4.69
N TRP A 338 -7.59 -2.11 -4.29
CA TRP A 338 -7.23 -3.46 -3.85
C TRP A 338 -6.05 -3.41 -2.86
N ALA A 339 -6.29 -3.13 -1.62
CA ALA A 339 -5.25 -3.30 -0.62
C ALA A 339 -5.05 -4.79 -0.34
N THR A 340 -3.81 -5.27 -0.44
CA THR A 340 -3.45 -6.64 -0.07
C THR A 340 -2.09 -6.66 0.63
N PHE A 341 -1.85 -7.64 1.49
CA PHE A 341 -0.61 -7.74 2.25
C PHE A 341 0.52 -8.31 1.38
N GLY A 342 1.68 -7.64 1.39
CA GLY A 342 2.90 -8.12 0.71
C GLY A 342 2.98 -7.81 -0.79
N ALA A 343 1.87 -7.60 -1.51
CA ALA A 343 1.88 -7.39 -2.96
C ALA A 343 1.39 -6.00 -3.41
N GLY A 344 0.93 -5.15 -2.48
CA GLY A 344 0.29 -3.87 -2.78
C GLY A 344 1.11 -2.94 -3.66
N THR A 345 2.41 -2.82 -3.41
CA THR A 345 3.33 -1.97 -4.21
C THR A 345 3.48 -2.49 -5.64
N THR A 346 3.73 -3.79 -5.78
CA THR A 346 3.86 -4.46 -7.09
C THR A 346 2.59 -4.26 -7.92
N LEU A 347 1.44 -4.47 -7.31
CA LEU A 347 0.13 -4.28 -7.97
C LEU A 347 -0.12 -2.80 -8.31
N ALA A 348 0.26 -1.85 -7.43
CA ALA A 348 0.10 -0.42 -7.69
C ALA A 348 0.92 0.04 -8.91
N ILE A 349 2.17 -0.41 -9.02
CA ILE A 349 3.05 -0.11 -10.17
C ILE A 349 2.50 -0.74 -11.45
N GLY A 350 2.13 -2.01 -11.41
CA GLY A 350 1.57 -2.72 -12.57
C GLY A 350 0.22 -2.15 -13.02
N GLY A 351 -0.68 -1.87 -12.06
CA GLY A 351 -1.97 -1.25 -12.34
C GLY A 351 -1.85 0.15 -12.94
N ALA A 352 -0.91 0.96 -12.45
CA ALA A 352 -0.62 2.29 -12.99
C ALA A 352 -0.16 2.23 -14.45
N TYR A 353 0.74 1.31 -14.77
CA TYR A 353 1.22 1.07 -16.13
C TYR A 353 0.09 0.64 -17.08
N ILE A 354 -0.75 -0.31 -16.65
CA ILE A 354 -1.84 -0.85 -17.48
C ILE A 354 -2.94 0.21 -17.67
N LEU A 355 -3.30 0.97 -16.62
CA LEU A 355 -4.28 2.04 -16.73
C LEU A 355 -3.84 3.11 -17.75
N ALA A 356 -2.60 3.56 -17.69
CA ALA A 356 -2.05 4.50 -18.67
C ALA A 356 -2.03 3.90 -20.08
N GLY A 357 -1.69 2.61 -20.19
CA GLY A 357 -1.65 1.90 -21.46
C GLY A 357 -3.01 1.73 -22.11
N GLU A 358 -4.07 1.45 -21.36
CA GLU A 358 -5.42 1.36 -21.91
C GLU A 358 -5.94 2.75 -22.33
N LEU A 359 -5.62 3.79 -21.54
CA LEU A 359 -5.93 5.17 -21.91
C LEU A 359 -5.18 5.62 -23.18
N SER A 360 -3.95 5.14 -23.42
CA SER A 360 -3.19 5.53 -24.64
C SER A 360 -3.89 5.17 -25.95
N LYS A 361 -4.90 4.29 -25.91
CA LYS A 361 -5.64 3.80 -27.08
C LYS A 361 -6.87 4.64 -27.44
N ILE A 362 -7.27 5.61 -26.60
CA ILE A 362 -8.47 6.44 -26.87
C ILE A 362 -8.22 7.40 -28.02
N GLN A 363 -9.28 7.68 -28.78
CA GLN A 363 -9.25 8.67 -29.85
C GLN A 363 -9.91 10.00 -29.44
N SER A 364 -10.76 9.96 -28.43
CA SER A 364 -11.45 11.12 -27.87
C SER A 364 -11.73 10.97 -26.39
N THR A 365 -12.08 12.05 -25.71
CA THR A 365 -12.49 12.02 -24.29
C THR A 365 -13.77 11.20 -24.06
N LYS A 366 -14.57 10.94 -25.08
CA LYS A 366 -15.76 10.06 -25.03
C LYS A 366 -15.40 8.60 -24.79
N ASP A 367 -14.19 8.20 -25.15
CA ASP A 367 -13.73 6.82 -25.03
C ASP A 367 -13.20 6.49 -23.62
N VAL A 368 -13.07 7.52 -22.75
CA VAL A 368 -12.52 7.37 -21.39
C VAL A 368 -13.27 6.27 -20.60
N PRO A 369 -14.60 6.25 -20.50
CA PRO A 369 -15.27 5.21 -19.72
C PRO A 369 -14.92 3.80 -20.21
N ARG A 370 -14.86 3.60 -21.52
CA ARG A 370 -14.51 2.30 -22.11
C ARG A 370 -13.06 1.91 -21.85
N ALA A 371 -12.14 2.87 -21.87
CA ALA A 371 -10.73 2.60 -21.53
C ALA A 371 -10.55 2.19 -20.06
N LEU A 372 -11.34 2.80 -19.15
CA LEU A 372 -11.34 2.43 -17.73
C LEU A 372 -11.90 1.02 -17.51
N GLU A 373 -12.97 0.64 -18.20
CA GLU A 373 -13.50 -0.73 -18.18
C GLU A 373 -12.46 -1.75 -18.67
N ARG A 374 -11.78 -1.45 -19.77
CA ARG A 374 -10.71 -2.33 -20.31
C ARG A 374 -9.53 -2.46 -19.35
N TYR A 375 -9.14 -1.38 -18.66
CA TYR A 375 -8.14 -1.48 -17.61
C TYR A 375 -8.56 -2.51 -16.56
N GLU A 376 -9.80 -2.48 -16.11
CA GLU A 376 -10.31 -3.44 -15.13
C GLU A 376 -10.33 -4.86 -15.71
N GLU A 377 -10.80 -5.06 -16.95
CA GLU A 377 -10.80 -6.33 -17.66
C GLU A 377 -9.39 -6.96 -17.75
N VAL A 378 -8.37 -6.15 -18.06
CA VAL A 378 -6.99 -6.60 -18.24
C VAL A 378 -6.29 -6.84 -16.91
N PHE A 379 -6.51 -5.97 -15.92
CA PHE A 379 -5.76 -6.04 -14.66
C PHE A 379 -6.38 -6.96 -13.61
N ARG A 380 -7.70 -7.17 -13.61
CA ARG A 380 -8.38 -7.99 -12.61
C ARG A 380 -7.87 -9.45 -12.56
N PRO A 381 -7.61 -10.15 -13.68
CA PRO A 381 -7.02 -11.49 -13.64
C PRO A 381 -5.61 -11.52 -13.04
N ILE A 382 -4.83 -10.43 -13.18
CA ILE A 382 -3.50 -10.29 -12.62
C ILE A 382 -3.61 -10.13 -11.11
N TYR A 383 -4.45 -9.20 -10.65
CA TYR A 383 -4.73 -8.98 -9.24
C TYR A 383 -5.20 -10.26 -8.54
N ALA A 384 -6.14 -10.98 -9.15
CA ALA A 384 -6.72 -12.19 -8.56
C ALA A 384 -5.68 -13.28 -8.24
N LYS A 385 -4.57 -13.33 -8.96
CA LYS A 385 -3.46 -14.26 -8.69
C LYS A 385 -2.57 -13.85 -7.51
N MET A 386 -2.64 -12.59 -7.09
CA MET A 386 -1.77 -12.00 -6.05
C MET A 386 -2.55 -11.63 -4.78
N ASP A 387 -3.87 -11.75 -4.80
CA ASP A 387 -4.73 -11.35 -3.68
C ASP A 387 -4.88 -12.44 -2.61
N ASP A 388 -4.53 -13.69 -2.94
CA ASP A 388 -4.64 -14.81 -2.01
C ASP A 388 -3.53 -14.76 -0.97
N LEU A 389 -3.94 -14.63 0.29
CA LEU A 389 -3.04 -14.71 1.44
C LEU A 389 -2.87 -16.17 1.87
N ILE A 390 -1.69 -16.47 2.41
CA ILE A 390 -1.45 -17.78 3.03
C ILE A 390 -2.56 -18.08 4.05
N PRO A 391 -3.19 -19.27 4.01
CA PRO A 391 -4.23 -19.64 4.96
C PRO A 391 -3.76 -19.43 6.40
N GLY A 392 -4.60 -18.80 7.23
CA GLY A 392 -4.29 -18.49 8.62
C GLY A 392 -3.32 -17.32 8.85
N PHE A 393 -2.78 -16.65 7.82
CA PHE A 393 -1.99 -15.42 8.00
C PHE A 393 -2.90 -14.25 8.44
N PRO A 394 -2.49 -13.38 9.41
CA PRO A 394 -1.19 -13.34 10.11
C PRO A 394 -1.11 -14.21 11.38
N GLN A 395 -2.20 -14.82 11.85
CA GLN A 395 -2.28 -15.52 13.14
C GLN A 395 -1.30 -16.70 13.25
N VAL A 396 -1.08 -17.44 12.17
CA VAL A 396 -0.10 -18.54 12.12
C VAL A 396 1.34 -17.99 12.25
N MET A 397 1.61 -16.81 11.70
CA MET A 397 2.92 -16.18 11.78
C MET A 397 3.18 -15.55 13.15
N PHE A 398 2.14 -15.03 13.81
CA PHE A 398 2.21 -14.38 15.12
C PHE A 398 1.28 -15.05 16.12
N PRO A 399 1.65 -16.27 16.61
CA PRO A 399 0.78 -17.09 17.46
C PRO A 399 0.52 -16.46 18.83
N GLN A 400 -0.65 -16.76 19.41
CA GLN A 400 -1.08 -16.25 20.71
C GLN A 400 -0.37 -16.91 21.91
N THR A 401 0.19 -18.11 21.72
CA THR A 401 0.69 -18.96 22.81
C THR A 401 2.17 -19.32 22.63
N ALA A 402 2.87 -19.59 23.73
CA ALA A 402 4.27 -20.01 23.69
C ALA A 402 4.48 -21.31 22.90
N TRP A 403 3.56 -22.28 23.04
CA TRP A 403 3.66 -23.53 22.28
C TRP A 403 3.42 -23.30 20.77
N GLY A 404 2.48 -22.41 20.43
CA GLY A 404 2.26 -22.01 19.03
C GLY A 404 3.49 -21.35 18.41
N ILE A 405 4.19 -20.47 19.16
CA ILE A 405 5.48 -19.89 18.74
C ILE A 405 6.52 -21.00 18.52
N GLY A 406 6.62 -21.97 19.48
CA GLY A 406 7.55 -23.09 19.35
C GLY A 406 7.27 -23.99 18.14
N ILE A 407 5.99 -24.25 17.81
CA ILE A 407 5.62 -25.02 16.61
C ILE A 407 6.00 -24.22 15.36
N ARG A 408 5.63 -22.94 15.26
CA ARG A 408 6.02 -22.09 14.14
C ARG A 408 7.53 -22.08 13.94
N ASP A 409 8.30 -21.86 15.01
CA ASP A 409 9.75 -21.80 14.93
C ASP A 409 10.35 -23.15 14.47
N SER A 410 9.80 -24.27 14.92
CA SER A 410 10.21 -25.59 14.49
C SER A 410 9.94 -25.81 12.99
N VAL A 411 8.78 -25.41 12.51
CA VAL A 411 8.43 -25.49 11.08
C VAL A 411 9.36 -24.60 10.26
N LEU A 412 9.54 -23.33 10.65
CA LEU A 412 10.42 -22.40 9.96
C LEU A 412 11.89 -22.87 9.99
N TRP A 413 12.34 -23.41 11.11
CA TRP A 413 13.68 -24.02 11.22
C TRP A 413 13.86 -25.16 10.22
N PHE A 414 12.89 -26.10 10.17
CA PHE A 414 12.91 -27.19 9.20
C PHE A 414 12.95 -26.66 7.77
N LEU A 415 12.12 -25.71 7.44
CA LEU A 415 12.09 -25.06 6.12
C LEU A 415 13.44 -24.40 5.80
N SER A 416 14.02 -23.64 6.75
CA SER A 416 15.29 -22.94 6.53
C SER A 416 16.46 -23.91 6.29
N LYS A 417 16.46 -25.08 6.97
CA LYS A 417 17.52 -26.09 6.84
C LYS A 417 17.38 -26.94 5.58
N THR A 418 16.16 -27.34 5.27
CA THR A 418 15.91 -28.24 4.11
C THR A 418 15.79 -27.50 2.79
N LYS A 419 15.52 -26.18 2.86
CA LYS A 419 15.23 -25.33 1.69
C LYS A 419 14.08 -25.88 0.81
N VAL A 420 13.23 -26.77 1.36
CA VAL A 420 12.13 -27.41 0.61
C VAL A 420 11.12 -26.39 0.06
N TYR A 421 10.98 -25.24 0.72
CA TYR A 421 10.17 -24.15 0.20
C TYR A 421 10.62 -23.66 -1.17
N LYS A 422 11.92 -23.80 -1.55
CA LYS A 422 12.40 -23.48 -2.90
C LYS A 422 11.81 -24.40 -3.96
N LEU A 423 11.55 -25.65 -3.61
CA LEU A 423 10.88 -26.61 -4.49
C LEU A 423 9.37 -26.29 -4.61
N LEU A 424 8.76 -25.82 -3.52
CA LEU A 424 7.36 -25.40 -3.52
C LEU A 424 7.17 -24.03 -4.21
N ALA A 425 8.13 -23.11 -4.06
CA ALA A 425 8.17 -21.83 -4.75
C ALA A 425 8.52 -21.95 -6.26
N MET A 426 8.97 -23.12 -6.72
CA MET A 426 9.12 -23.46 -8.14
C MET A 426 7.77 -23.73 -8.84
N GLY A 427 6.63 -23.66 -8.14
CA GLY A 427 5.35 -23.39 -8.78
C GLY A 427 5.48 -22.11 -9.63
N PRO A 428 4.61 -21.92 -10.63
CA PRO A 428 4.74 -20.77 -11.53
C PRO A 428 4.78 -19.51 -10.66
N GLY A 429 5.98 -18.97 -10.49
CA GLY A 429 6.17 -17.68 -9.80
C GLY A 429 5.14 -16.74 -10.41
N VAL A 430 4.69 -15.73 -9.69
CA VAL A 430 3.64 -14.81 -10.14
C VAL A 430 4.11 -14.12 -11.44
N HIS A 431 4.24 -14.95 -12.49
CA HIS A 431 4.53 -14.51 -13.85
C HIS A 431 3.21 -14.13 -14.50
N TRP A 432 2.95 -12.85 -14.52
CA TRP A 432 1.97 -12.31 -15.43
C TRP A 432 2.72 -11.53 -16.52
N ASN A 433 2.26 -11.69 -17.76
CA ASN A 433 2.85 -10.97 -18.87
C ASN A 433 2.39 -9.52 -18.82
N LEU A 434 3.35 -8.60 -18.76
CA LEU A 434 3.08 -7.18 -18.86
C LEU A 434 2.57 -6.88 -20.29
N PRO A 435 1.37 -6.30 -20.46
CA PRO A 435 0.92 -5.89 -21.79
C PRO A 435 1.90 -4.91 -22.43
N SER A 436 2.04 -4.98 -23.76
CA SER A 436 2.88 -4.04 -24.48
C SER A 436 2.06 -2.84 -24.95
N TYR A 437 2.59 -1.65 -24.67
CA TYR A 437 2.01 -0.38 -25.11
C TYR A 437 3.10 0.47 -25.78
N GLU A 438 2.69 1.39 -26.65
CA GLU A 438 3.58 2.37 -27.26
C GLU A 438 3.75 3.58 -26.35
N TRP A 439 4.99 3.89 -26.01
CA TRP A 439 5.35 5.04 -25.19
C TRP A 439 6.22 6.02 -25.98
N VAL A 440 6.01 7.30 -25.76
CA VAL A 440 6.87 8.34 -26.30
C VAL A 440 8.14 8.40 -25.46
N ASP A 441 9.30 8.33 -26.10
CA ASP A 441 10.57 8.56 -25.42
C ASP A 441 10.72 10.01 -25.02
N THR A 442 11.04 10.24 -23.75
CA THR A 442 11.20 11.58 -23.17
C THR A 442 12.66 12.05 -23.21
N GLU A 443 13.51 11.41 -24.00
CA GLU A 443 14.82 11.97 -24.27
C GLU A 443 14.62 13.25 -25.10
N LYS A 444 14.58 14.41 -24.41
CA LYS A 444 14.85 15.66 -25.10
C LYS A 444 16.30 15.60 -25.61
N PRO A 445 16.55 16.08 -26.83
CA PRO A 445 17.87 16.25 -27.35
C PRO A 445 18.74 17.13 -26.47
#